data_513cd76b94f62bbd6c31aae8d2250429
#
_entry.id   513cd76b94f62bbd6c31aae8d2250429
#
_cell.length_a   1.000
_cell.length_b   1.000
_cell.length_c   1.000
_cell.angle_alpha   90.00
_cell.angle_beta   90.00
_cell.angle_gamma   90.00
#
_symmetry.space_group_name_H-M   'P 1'
#
loop_
_entity.id
_entity.type
_entity.pdbx_description
1 polymer ?
#
loop_
_entity_poly.entity_id
_entity_poly.type
_entity_poly.pdbx_seq_one_letter_code
_entity_poly.pdbx_strand_id
1 'polypeptide(L)'
;MDYHDDMKTSLGILAHNEESGIALTLGDLWKQTWLKSGTSVEVLCVVNGSRDRTAAVAREFFAANPLSGVTARVIELERAGKANAWNEYVHHLSAPDATLLFLVDADIALPESDTLKRLATALKKHPAAVVSVDQPVKDLALRGDPGMKARLSRAAADLAAAGPPKLCGQLYAARADALRRIRVPEGLLVEDGFIKAMLLTDNFRIPEDLSRIVRADGAWHVFEAESKASTLLRHERRILIGTVINIILFRDLQQAAANGEDIAERIRARNAQSPDWVAREVGVRWREIWGATVWETVGLPLRQWKQAGRPFRLFSGVLARVVFNAIAAFSAWRELRRRRFEW
;
A
#
# COMPACT_ATOMS: atom_id res chain seq x y z
N MET A 1 3.04 32.81 -4.42
CA MET A 1 3.71 32.31 -3.20
C MET A 1 4.05 30.86 -3.48
N ASP A 2 5.32 30.55 -3.71
CA ASP A 2 5.77 29.23 -4.10
C ASP A 2 5.50 28.21 -2.98
N TYR A 3 4.80 27.13 -3.35
CA TYR A 3 4.23 26.14 -2.41
C TYR A 3 5.26 25.16 -1.84
N HIS A 4 6.56 25.38 -2.12
CA HIS A 4 7.64 24.40 -1.90
C HIS A 4 8.51 24.69 -0.67
N ASP A 5 8.50 25.91 -0.12
CA ASP A 5 9.57 26.40 0.76
C ASP A 5 9.68 25.76 2.16
N ASP A 6 8.68 25.01 2.65
CA ASP A 6 8.68 24.53 4.04
C ASP A 6 8.64 23.01 4.25
N MET A 7 8.52 22.18 3.19
CA MET A 7 8.37 20.73 3.36
C MET A 7 9.64 19.97 2.97
N LYS A 8 10.48 19.65 3.94
CA LYS A 8 11.57 18.69 3.72
C LYS A 8 11.00 17.33 3.38
N THR A 9 11.39 16.80 2.24
CA THR A 9 10.77 15.62 1.64
C THR A 9 11.75 14.46 1.53
N SER A 10 11.33 13.27 1.95
CA SER A 10 11.96 12.00 1.59
C SER A 10 10.98 11.13 0.82
N LEU A 11 11.45 10.47 -0.24
CA LEU A 11 10.70 9.57 -1.08
C LEU A 11 11.34 8.18 -1.03
N GLY A 12 10.61 7.19 -0.52
CA GLY A 12 11.02 5.80 -0.44
C GLY A 12 10.38 4.96 -1.55
N ILE A 13 11.19 4.34 -2.38
CA ILE A 13 10.77 3.37 -3.39
C ILE A 13 11.08 1.99 -2.84
N LEU A 14 10.02 1.19 -2.58
CA LEU A 14 10.18 -0.16 -2.03
C LEU A 14 10.23 -1.17 -3.18
N ALA A 15 11.37 -1.86 -3.34
CA ALA A 15 11.61 -2.75 -4.47
C ALA A 15 11.96 -4.17 -4.01
N HIS A 16 11.41 -5.19 -4.69
CA HIS A 16 11.75 -6.59 -4.50
C HIS A 16 11.65 -7.37 -5.80
N ASN A 17 12.79 -7.78 -6.39
CA ASN A 17 12.87 -8.51 -7.67
C ASN A 17 12.17 -7.77 -8.83
N GLU A 18 12.53 -6.49 -9.04
CA GLU A 18 11.94 -5.58 -10.03
C GLU A 18 12.95 -5.14 -11.11
N GLU A 19 13.93 -5.98 -11.45
CA GLU A 19 14.96 -5.61 -12.46
C GLU A 19 14.37 -5.19 -13.81
N SER A 20 13.20 -5.72 -14.18
CA SER A 20 12.53 -5.42 -15.46
C SER A 20 11.68 -4.15 -15.41
N GLY A 21 11.20 -3.72 -14.25
CA GLY A 21 10.22 -2.64 -14.07
C GLY A 21 10.81 -1.38 -13.45
N ILE A 22 11.79 -1.51 -12.56
CA ILE A 22 12.28 -0.41 -11.73
C ILE A 22 12.76 0.82 -12.54
N ALA A 23 13.43 0.63 -13.67
CA ALA A 23 13.88 1.74 -14.50
C ALA A 23 12.73 2.56 -15.09
N LEU A 24 11.59 1.92 -15.40
CA LEU A 24 10.40 2.61 -15.90
C LEU A 24 9.75 3.45 -14.80
N THR A 25 9.59 2.88 -13.61
CA THR A 25 9.06 3.60 -12.44
C THR A 25 9.95 4.79 -12.07
N LEU A 26 11.27 4.60 -12.04
CA LEU A 26 12.22 5.69 -11.82
C LEU A 26 12.13 6.77 -12.91
N GLY A 27 12.00 6.37 -14.18
CA GLY A 27 11.83 7.29 -15.31
C GLY A 27 10.57 8.17 -15.17
N ASP A 28 9.48 7.62 -14.69
CA ASP A 28 8.24 8.38 -14.43
C ASP A 28 8.37 9.27 -13.19
N LEU A 29 9.03 8.81 -12.13
CA LEU A 29 9.35 9.64 -10.96
C LEU A 29 10.23 10.85 -11.35
N TRP A 30 11.24 10.67 -12.21
CA TRP A 30 12.11 11.75 -12.66
C TRP A 30 11.40 12.81 -13.54
N LYS A 31 10.20 12.48 -14.05
CA LYS A 31 9.34 13.46 -14.75
C LYS A 31 8.49 14.29 -13.79
N GLN A 32 8.37 13.89 -12.52
CA GLN A 32 7.50 14.57 -11.55
C GLN A 32 7.97 16.01 -11.28
N THR A 33 7.04 16.95 -11.37
CA THR A 33 7.30 18.37 -11.13
C THR A 33 7.73 18.65 -9.69
N TRP A 34 7.32 17.79 -8.74
CA TRP A 34 7.74 17.88 -7.34
C TRP A 34 9.26 17.72 -7.19
N LEU A 35 9.89 16.79 -7.90
CA LEU A 35 11.34 16.59 -7.86
C LEU A 35 12.13 17.71 -8.57
N LYS A 36 11.47 18.49 -9.41
CA LYS A 36 12.07 19.58 -10.20
C LYS A 36 11.79 20.97 -9.62
N SER A 37 11.17 21.04 -8.44
CA SER A 37 10.69 22.29 -7.84
C SER A 37 11.79 23.16 -7.22
N GLY A 38 13.04 22.70 -7.22
CA GLY A 38 14.18 23.43 -6.60
C GLY A 38 14.33 23.19 -5.09
N THR A 39 13.38 22.51 -4.44
CA THR A 39 13.52 22.05 -3.05
C THR A 39 14.42 20.82 -2.99
N SER A 40 15.19 20.68 -1.89
CA SER A 40 15.99 19.48 -1.67
C SER A 40 15.08 18.29 -1.37
N VAL A 41 15.14 17.24 -2.21
CA VAL A 41 14.40 15.99 -2.05
C VAL A 41 15.35 14.82 -1.91
N GLU A 42 15.18 14.02 -0.87
CA GLU A 42 15.85 12.73 -0.76
C GLU A 42 15.02 11.65 -1.47
N VAL A 43 15.67 10.84 -2.30
CA VAL A 43 15.06 9.67 -2.96
C VAL A 43 15.83 8.42 -2.58
N LEU A 44 15.16 7.47 -1.95
CA LEU A 44 15.74 6.21 -1.49
C LEU A 44 15.09 5.03 -2.20
N CYS A 45 15.84 4.32 -3.03
CA CYS A 45 15.42 3.02 -3.54
C CYS A 45 15.82 1.94 -2.54
N VAL A 46 14.85 1.43 -1.78
CA VAL A 46 15.04 0.42 -0.75
C VAL A 46 14.76 -0.96 -1.35
N VAL A 47 15.83 -1.65 -1.69
CA VAL A 47 15.80 -2.98 -2.32
C VAL A 47 15.84 -4.03 -1.21
N ASN A 48 14.74 -4.73 -1.00
CA ASN A 48 14.58 -5.63 0.14
C ASN A 48 14.69 -7.10 -0.26
N GLY A 49 15.82 -7.72 0.03
CA GLY A 49 16.07 -9.14 -0.19
C GLY A 49 15.94 -9.60 -1.65
N SER A 50 16.19 -8.72 -2.62
CA SER A 50 16.18 -9.06 -4.05
C SER A 50 17.34 -9.98 -4.42
N ARG A 51 17.09 -10.87 -5.38
CA ARG A 51 18.09 -11.83 -5.90
C ARG A 51 18.46 -11.58 -7.36
N ASP A 52 17.82 -10.60 -7.98
CA ASP A 52 18.00 -10.16 -9.35
C ASP A 52 18.85 -8.87 -9.41
N ARG A 53 18.89 -8.22 -10.57
CA ARG A 53 19.65 -6.99 -10.80
C ARG A 53 18.94 -5.70 -10.37
N THR A 54 17.86 -5.76 -9.61
CA THR A 54 17.06 -4.57 -9.20
C THR A 54 17.96 -3.44 -8.67
N ALA A 55 18.84 -3.74 -7.73
CA ALA A 55 19.74 -2.73 -7.13
C ALA A 55 20.73 -2.16 -8.13
N ALA A 56 21.29 -3.00 -9.00
CA ALA A 56 22.22 -2.56 -10.05
C ALA A 56 21.54 -1.62 -11.05
N VAL A 57 20.35 -2.00 -11.55
CA VAL A 57 19.55 -1.19 -12.49
C VAL A 57 19.18 0.16 -11.86
N ALA A 58 18.78 0.20 -10.60
CA ALA A 58 18.48 1.46 -9.92
C ALA A 58 19.72 2.36 -9.78
N ARG A 59 20.91 1.80 -9.45
CA ARG A 59 22.17 2.56 -9.37
C ARG A 59 22.58 3.11 -10.74
N GLU A 60 22.50 2.29 -11.78
CA GLU A 60 22.79 2.68 -13.16
C GLU A 60 21.88 3.84 -13.59
N PHE A 61 20.57 3.75 -13.25
CA PHE A 61 19.62 4.81 -13.55
C PHE A 61 19.99 6.13 -12.85
N PHE A 62 20.24 6.11 -11.54
CA PHE A 62 20.59 7.32 -10.79
C PHE A 62 21.90 7.96 -11.27
N ALA A 63 22.89 7.15 -11.60
CA ALA A 63 24.17 7.63 -12.12
C ALA A 63 24.02 8.30 -13.51
N ALA A 64 23.17 7.73 -14.38
CA ALA A 64 22.93 8.25 -15.73
C ALA A 64 22.00 9.48 -15.76
N ASN A 65 21.19 9.69 -14.72
CA ASN A 65 20.13 10.72 -14.68
C ASN A 65 20.25 11.60 -13.44
N PRO A 66 21.35 12.35 -13.22
CA PRO A 66 21.43 13.26 -12.09
C PRO A 66 20.37 14.35 -12.20
N LEU A 67 19.68 14.67 -11.09
CA LEU A 67 18.67 15.70 -11.04
C LEU A 67 19.03 16.72 -9.96
N SER A 68 19.09 18.00 -10.35
CA SER A 68 19.42 19.09 -9.42
C SER A 68 18.41 19.17 -8.26
N GLY A 69 18.90 19.30 -7.03
CA GLY A 69 18.05 19.31 -5.84
C GLY A 69 17.61 17.92 -5.36
N VAL A 70 17.98 16.85 -6.05
CA VAL A 70 17.66 15.48 -5.64
C VAL A 70 18.91 14.73 -5.19
N THR A 71 18.86 14.19 -3.97
CA THR A 71 19.88 13.24 -3.47
C THR A 71 19.30 11.83 -3.57
N ALA A 72 19.77 11.03 -4.54
CA ALA A 72 19.28 9.69 -4.78
C ALA A 72 20.27 8.62 -4.29
N ARG A 73 19.77 7.59 -3.58
CA ARG A 73 20.58 6.48 -3.05
C ARG A 73 19.83 5.15 -3.22
N VAL A 74 20.58 4.07 -3.41
CA VAL A 74 20.08 2.70 -3.37
C VAL A 74 20.57 2.05 -2.08
N ILE A 75 19.63 1.53 -1.30
CA ILE A 75 19.89 0.81 -0.04
C ILE A 75 19.44 -0.63 -0.23
N GLU A 76 20.33 -1.57 0.03
CA GLU A 76 20.01 -3.00 0.00
C GLU A 76 19.80 -3.52 1.41
N LEU A 77 18.66 -4.16 1.63
CA LEU A 77 18.34 -4.87 2.87
C LEU A 77 18.47 -6.37 2.61
N GLU A 78 19.18 -7.07 3.48
CA GLU A 78 19.37 -8.52 3.36
C GLU A 78 18.04 -9.28 3.48
N ARG A 79 17.19 -8.82 4.40
CA ARG A 79 15.92 -9.49 4.71
C ARG A 79 14.80 -8.98 3.81
N ALA A 80 14.18 -9.90 3.07
CA ALA A 80 12.99 -9.64 2.28
C ALA A 80 11.77 -9.34 3.18
N GLY A 81 10.83 -8.59 2.62
CA GLY A 81 9.54 -8.29 3.25
C GLY A 81 9.21 -6.80 3.20
N LYS A 82 8.05 -6.46 2.60
CA LYS A 82 7.61 -5.08 2.44
C LYS A 82 7.44 -4.37 3.78
N ALA A 83 6.90 -5.05 4.80
CA ALA A 83 6.77 -4.50 6.15
C ALA A 83 8.13 -4.14 6.78
N ASN A 84 9.16 -4.98 6.56
CA ASN A 84 10.52 -4.69 6.99
C ASN A 84 11.09 -3.47 6.26
N ALA A 85 10.99 -3.44 4.92
CA ALA A 85 11.46 -2.31 4.12
C ALA A 85 10.75 -1.00 4.49
N TRP A 86 9.44 -1.06 4.77
CA TRP A 86 8.66 0.07 5.25
C TRP A 86 9.19 0.59 6.59
N ASN A 87 9.39 -0.30 7.57
CA ASN A 87 9.93 0.06 8.88
C ASN A 87 11.33 0.67 8.77
N GLU A 88 12.20 0.08 7.97
CA GLU A 88 13.55 0.60 7.74
C GLU A 88 13.51 1.99 7.11
N TYR A 89 12.71 2.16 6.05
CA TYR A 89 12.58 3.46 5.40
C TYR A 89 12.05 4.54 6.36
N VAL A 90 10.94 4.29 7.02
CA VAL A 90 10.26 5.31 7.84
C VAL A 90 11.07 5.70 9.07
N HIS A 91 11.76 4.75 9.70
CA HIS A 91 12.37 4.98 11.01
C HIS A 91 13.88 5.17 10.99
N HIS A 92 14.58 4.64 9.97
CA HIS A 92 16.04 4.58 9.99
C HIS A 92 16.69 5.22 8.76
N LEU A 93 16.05 5.16 7.59
CA LEU A 93 16.66 5.58 6.33
C LEU A 93 16.24 6.97 5.89
N SER A 94 14.93 7.32 6.04
CA SER A 94 14.44 8.65 5.67
C SER A 94 15.09 9.75 6.49
N ALA A 95 15.41 10.88 5.87
CA ALA A 95 16.01 12.03 6.53
C ALA A 95 15.24 12.38 7.84
N PRO A 96 15.93 12.50 9.00
CA PRO A 96 15.27 12.65 10.29
C PRO A 96 14.44 13.94 10.40
N ASP A 97 14.80 14.95 9.65
CA ASP A 97 14.13 16.25 9.57
C ASP A 97 13.11 16.33 8.42
N ALA A 98 12.89 15.24 7.68
CA ALA A 98 11.81 15.19 6.70
C ALA A 98 10.45 15.35 7.40
N THR A 99 9.62 16.25 6.86
CA THR A 99 8.26 16.51 7.32
C THR A 99 7.20 15.80 6.47
N LEU A 100 7.57 15.41 5.25
CA LEU A 100 6.73 14.70 4.28
C LEU A 100 7.46 13.46 3.79
N LEU A 101 6.80 12.32 3.88
CA LEU A 101 7.28 11.06 3.33
C LEU A 101 6.36 10.60 2.20
N PHE A 102 6.97 10.27 1.05
CA PHE A 102 6.30 9.51 0.00
C PHE A 102 6.72 8.05 0.08
N LEU A 103 5.75 7.16 -0.12
CA LEU A 103 6.01 5.73 -0.32
C LEU A 103 5.49 5.34 -1.69
N VAL A 104 6.35 4.64 -2.43
CA VAL A 104 6.14 4.27 -3.83
C VAL A 104 6.56 2.82 -4.03
N ASP A 105 5.70 2.00 -4.63
CA ASP A 105 6.10 0.67 -5.08
C ASP A 105 6.92 0.77 -6.38
N ALA A 106 7.84 -0.16 -6.58
CA ALA A 106 8.78 -0.14 -7.69
C ALA A 106 8.19 -0.63 -9.04
N ASP A 107 6.93 -1.07 -9.05
CA ASP A 107 6.22 -1.69 -10.17
C ASP A 107 5.02 -0.86 -10.67
N ILE A 108 4.98 0.44 -10.38
CA ILE A 108 3.91 1.34 -10.82
C ILE A 108 4.39 2.31 -11.89
N ALA A 109 3.45 2.82 -12.69
CA ALA A 109 3.69 3.92 -13.62
C ALA A 109 2.94 5.18 -13.18
N LEU A 110 3.57 6.34 -13.37
CA LEU A 110 3.02 7.66 -13.07
C LEU A 110 2.83 8.46 -14.36
N PRO A 111 1.68 8.32 -15.05
CA PRO A 111 1.46 8.97 -16.34
C PRO A 111 1.42 10.49 -16.27
N GLU A 112 0.99 11.05 -15.13
CA GLU A 112 0.91 12.49 -14.93
C GLU A 112 2.14 13.01 -14.19
N SER A 113 2.69 14.12 -14.64
CA SER A 113 3.92 14.69 -14.07
C SER A 113 3.72 15.46 -12.75
N ASP A 114 2.49 15.63 -12.30
CA ASP A 114 2.15 16.38 -11.08
C ASP A 114 1.51 15.54 -9.98
N THR A 115 1.51 14.21 -10.11
CA THR A 115 0.92 13.28 -9.14
C THR A 115 1.48 13.50 -7.73
N LEU A 116 2.81 13.56 -7.56
CA LEU A 116 3.42 13.81 -6.25
C LEU A 116 3.07 15.19 -5.70
N LYS A 117 3.05 16.21 -6.57
CA LYS A 117 2.64 17.57 -6.19
C LYS A 117 1.19 17.61 -5.70
N ARG A 118 0.29 16.88 -6.33
CA ARG A 118 -1.12 16.78 -5.93
C ARG A 118 -1.27 16.13 -4.55
N LEU A 119 -0.53 15.04 -4.30
CA LEU A 119 -0.51 14.37 -3.00
C LEU A 119 -0.05 15.33 -1.87
N ALA A 120 1.07 16.03 -2.06
CA ALA A 120 1.57 17.00 -1.09
C ALA A 120 0.60 18.17 -0.87
N THR A 121 0.02 18.68 -1.97
CA THR A 121 -0.93 19.79 -1.92
C THR A 121 -2.22 19.42 -1.17
N ALA A 122 -2.68 18.18 -1.31
CA ALA A 122 -3.85 17.68 -0.58
C ALA A 122 -3.62 17.73 0.94
N LEU A 123 -2.46 17.27 1.43
CA LEU A 123 -2.10 17.36 2.85
C LEU A 123 -2.01 18.80 3.36
N LYS A 124 -1.51 19.72 2.52
CA LYS A 124 -1.44 21.14 2.89
C LYS A 124 -2.83 21.78 3.01
N LYS A 125 -3.74 21.45 2.09
CA LYS A 125 -5.12 21.96 2.08
C LYS A 125 -5.99 21.37 3.19
N HIS A 126 -5.64 20.20 3.71
CA HIS A 126 -6.40 19.48 4.74
C HIS A 126 -5.53 19.25 5.98
N PRO A 127 -5.42 20.23 6.90
CA PRO A 127 -4.52 20.14 8.06
C PRO A 127 -4.81 18.96 9.00
N ALA A 128 -6.06 18.51 9.08
CA ALA A 128 -6.45 17.31 9.86
C ALA A 128 -5.94 16.00 9.23
N ALA A 129 -5.73 15.98 7.91
CA ALA A 129 -5.26 14.80 7.22
C ALA A 129 -3.78 14.53 7.52
N VAL A 130 -3.46 13.30 7.85
CA VAL A 130 -2.10 12.81 8.09
C VAL A 130 -1.56 12.00 6.91
N VAL A 131 -2.45 11.54 6.02
CA VAL A 131 -2.10 10.82 4.80
C VAL A 131 -2.95 11.28 3.62
N SER A 132 -2.31 11.45 2.47
CA SER A 132 -2.96 11.66 1.18
C SER A 132 -2.73 10.47 0.27
N VAL A 133 -3.79 10.10 -0.44
CA VAL A 133 -3.80 8.94 -1.33
C VAL A 133 -4.22 9.36 -2.73
N ASP A 134 -3.76 8.61 -3.70
CA ASP A 134 -4.15 8.75 -5.10
C ASP A 134 -5.22 7.74 -5.51
N GLN A 135 -5.47 7.61 -6.81
CA GLN A 135 -6.39 6.64 -7.38
C GLN A 135 -5.62 5.59 -8.17
N PRO A 136 -5.51 4.32 -7.68
CA PRO A 136 -4.91 3.24 -8.44
C PRO A 136 -5.77 2.85 -9.65
N VAL A 137 -5.14 2.67 -10.82
CA VAL A 137 -5.77 2.27 -12.09
C VAL A 137 -5.07 1.03 -12.64
N LYS A 138 -5.84 0.01 -13.02
CA LYS A 138 -5.28 -1.19 -13.64
C LYS A 138 -4.86 -0.91 -15.07
N ASP A 139 -3.69 -1.42 -15.50
CA ASP A 139 -3.16 -1.28 -16.86
C ASP A 139 -4.10 -1.82 -17.96
N LEU A 140 -4.84 -2.91 -17.68
CA LEU A 140 -5.89 -3.46 -18.56
C LEU A 140 -6.93 -2.40 -18.93
N ALA A 141 -7.18 -1.44 -18.06
CA ALA A 141 -8.06 -0.33 -18.32
C ALA A 141 -7.51 0.63 -19.40
N LEU A 142 -6.22 0.57 -19.67
CA LEU A 142 -5.50 1.42 -20.63
C LEU A 142 -5.14 0.70 -21.94
N ARG A 143 -5.27 -0.61 -22.00
CA ARG A 143 -4.97 -1.44 -23.19
C ARG A 143 -6.07 -1.38 -24.25
N GLY A 144 -6.62 -0.20 -24.52
CA GLY A 144 -7.66 0.00 -25.53
C GLY A 144 -7.37 1.21 -26.42
N ASP A 145 -8.27 1.47 -27.39
CA ASP A 145 -8.25 2.61 -28.29
C ASP A 145 -7.94 3.93 -27.55
N PRO A 146 -7.11 4.84 -28.13
CA PRO A 146 -6.74 6.12 -27.52
C PRO A 146 -7.88 6.94 -26.90
N GLY A 147 -9.11 6.81 -27.46
CA GLY A 147 -10.31 7.38 -26.89
C GLY A 147 -10.78 6.77 -25.56
N MET A 148 -10.36 5.56 -25.26
CA MET A 148 -10.73 4.83 -24.05
C MET A 148 -9.95 5.33 -22.80
N LYS A 149 -8.70 5.81 -22.95
CA LYS A 149 -7.92 6.40 -21.85
C LYS A 149 -8.67 7.55 -21.18
N ALA A 150 -9.21 8.46 -21.96
CA ALA A 150 -9.98 9.61 -21.44
C ALA A 150 -11.33 9.19 -20.83
N ARG A 151 -11.95 8.14 -21.35
CA ARG A 151 -13.23 7.61 -20.82
C ARG A 151 -13.03 6.88 -19.50
N LEU A 152 -11.96 6.10 -19.37
CA LEU A 152 -11.61 5.37 -18.16
C LEU A 152 -11.03 6.27 -17.06
N SER A 153 -10.24 7.26 -17.42
CA SER A 153 -9.78 8.29 -16.48
C SER A 153 -11.00 9.03 -15.87
N ARG A 154 -12.00 9.33 -16.67
CA ARG A 154 -13.27 9.93 -16.19
C ARG A 154 -14.09 8.95 -15.34
N ALA A 155 -14.29 7.71 -15.80
CA ALA A 155 -15.03 6.71 -15.04
C ALA A 155 -14.32 6.31 -13.73
N ALA A 156 -12.99 6.28 -13.72
CA ALA A 156 -12.20 6.08 -12.51
C ALA A 156 -12.30 7.28 -11.56
N ALA A 157 -12.28 8.50 -12.09
CA ALA A 157 -12.49 9.72 -11.31
C ALA A 157 -13.91 9.78 -10.72
N ASP A 158 -14.94 9.42 -11.50
CA ASP A 158 -16.34 9.39 -11.05
C ASP A 158 -16.59 8.30 -9.99
N LEU A 159 -16.02 7.10 -10.16
CA LEU A 159 -16.04 6.04 -9.14
C LEU A 159 -15.25 6.42 -7.89
N ALA A 160 -14.18 7.16 -8.06
CA ALA A 160 -13.34 7.65 -6.98
C ALA A 160 -14.03 8.74 -6.16
N ALA A 161 -14.80 9.60 -6.82
CA ALA A 161 -15.60 10.64 -6.16
C ALA A 161 -16.73 10.06 -5.29
N ALA A 162 -17.19 8.85 -5.60
CA ALA A 162 -18.37 8.23 -4.95
C ALA A 162 -18.06 7.46 -3.66
N GLY A 163 -16.78 7.22 -3.29
CA GLY A 163 -16.42 6.42 -2.13
C GLY A 163 -15.39 7.08 -1.21
N PRO A 164 -15.25 6.62 0.04
CA PRO A 164 -14.24 7.16 0.95
C PRO A 164 -12.83 6.90 0.40
N PRO A 165 -11.83 7.75 0.78
CA PRO A 165 -10.44 7.53 0.45
C PRO A 165 -9.97 6.16 0.92
N LYS A 166 -9.21 5.45 0.07
CA LYS A 166 -8.63 4.15 0.41
C LYS A 166 -7.11 4.26 0.31
N LEU A 167 -6.41 3.88 1.37
CA LEU A 167 -4.96 3.74 1.30
C LEU A 167 -4.66 2.48 0.49
N CYS A 168 -3.98 2.66 -0.64
CA CYS A 168 -3.34 1.61 -1.40
C CYS A 168 -1.85 1.68 -1.08
N GLY A 169 -1.24 0.59 -0.69
CA GLY A 169 0.17 0.54 -0.29
C GLY A 169 1.16 0.84 -1.41
N GLN A 170 0.68 1.10 -2.64
CA GLN A 170 1.52 1.32 -3.83
C GLN A 170 1.99 2.76 -3.97
N LEU A 171 1.13 3.75 -3.66
CA LEU A 171 1.49 5.17 -3.71
C LEU A 171 0.69 5.97 -2.69
N TYR A 172 1.38 6.70 -1.83
CA TYR A 172 0.79 7.68 -0.93
C TYR A 172 1.85 8.66 -0.40
N ALA A 173 1.38 9.80 0.10
CA ALA A 173 2.20 10.72 0.89
C ALA A 173 1.63 10.88 2.28
N ALA A 174 2.49 11.01 3.29
CA ALA A 174 2.04 11.17 4.66
C ALA A 174 2.95 12.12 5.44
N ARG A 175 2.40 12.73 6.49
CA ARG A 175 3.19 13.49 7.45
C ARG A 175 4.16 12.55 8.14
N ALA A 176 5.44 12.92 8.16
CA ALA A 176 6.50 12.07 8.68
C ALA A 176 6.30 11.71 10.16
N ASP A 177 5.83 12.65 10.95
CA ASP A 177 5.55 12.45 12.39
C ASP A 177 4.44 11.40 12.61
N ALA A 178 3.42 11.38 11.75
CA ALA A 178 2.35 10.39 11.83
C ALA A 178 2.84 8.98 11.48
N LEU A 179 3.64 8.81 10.41
CA LEU A 179 4.22 7.51 10.06
C LEU A 179 5.23 7.02 11.10
N ARG A 180 6.06 7.92 11.64
CA ARG A 180 7.06 7.56 12.64
C ARG A 180 6.49 7.12 13.98
N ARG A 181 5.20 7.36 14.23
CA ARG A 181 4.48 6.81 15.39
C ARG A 181 3.95 5.39 15.14
N ILE A 182 4.06 4.85 13.93
CA ILE A 182 3.57 3.52 13.58
C ILE A 182 4.74 2.56 13.45
N ARG A 183 4.59 1.33 13.94
CA ARG A 183 5.43 0.19 13.58
C ARG A 183 4.58 -0.86 12.90
N VAL A 184 5.06 -1.37 11.78
CA VAL A 184 4.37 -2.42 11.03
C VAL A 184 4.86 -3.78 11.53
N PRO A 185 3.94 -4.70 11.91
CA PRO A 185 4.33 -6.06 12.23
C PRO A 185 5.03 -6.74 11.05
N GLU A 186 6.19 -7.30 11.28
CA GLU A 186 6.87 -8.09 10.27
C GLU A 186 6.11 -9.40 10.03
N GLY A 187 6.03 -9.82 8.76
CA GLY A 187 5.21 -10.96 8.39
C GLY A 187 3.77 -10.64 8.02
N LEU A 188 3.38 -9.35 7.95
CA LEU A 188 2.09 -8.97 7.36
C LEU A 188 2.08 -9.21 5.86
N LEU A 189 1.00 -9.82 5.35
CA LEU A 189 0.77 -10.02 3.91
C LEU A 189 0.06 -8.82 3.26
N VAL A 190 -0.66 -8.02 4.04
CA VAL A 190 -1.46 -6.86 3.60
C VAL A 190 -1.22 -5.74 4.61
N GLU A 191 -0.12 -5.01 4.42
CA GLU A 191 0.32 -3.95 5.32
C GLU A 191 -0.49 -2.66 5.18
N ASP A 192 -1.05 -2.38 4.02
CA ASP A 192 -1.80 -1.17 3.72
C ASP A 192 -3.04 -1.02 4.60
N GLY A 193 -3.80 -2.10 4.80
CA GLY A 193 -4.93 -2.14 5.71
C GLY A 193 -4.53 -1.89 7.16
N PHE A 194 -3.37 -2.42 7.57
CA PHE A 194 -2.82 -2.19 8.90
C PHE A 194 -2.39 -0.72 9.08
N ILE A 195 -1.58 -0.19 8.16
CA ILE A 195 -1.11 1.20 8.19
C ILE A 195 -2.30 2.17 8.21
N LYS A 196 -3.31 1.93 7.37
CA LYS A 196 -4.53 2.73 7.36
C LYS A 196 -5.19 2.74 8.73
N ALA A 197 -5.40 1.58 9.36
CA ALA A 197 -6.04 1.50 10.68
C ALA A 197 -5.23 2.29 11.73
N MET A 198 -3.90 2.13 11.75
CA MET A 198 -3.04 2.86 12.68
C MET A 198 -3.11 4.38 12.48
N LEU A 199 -3.10 4.84 11.22
CA LEU A 199 -3.20 6.27 10.89
C LEU A 199 -4.55 6.85 11.31
N LEU A 200 -5.66 6.17 10.99
CA LEU A 200 -7.00 6.69 11.26
C LEU A 200 -7.39 6.64 12.74
N THR A 201 -6.77 5.78 13.52
CA THR A 201 -7.05 5.62 14.96
C THR A 201 -5.94 6.16 15.87
N ASP A 202 -4.90 6.78 15.30
CA ASP A 202 -3.69 7.16 16.04
C ASP A 202 -3.17 6.01 16.94
N ASN A 203 -2.92 4.85 16.34
CA ASN A 203 -2.53 3.63 17.04
C ASN A 203 -3.58 3.15 18.06
N PHE A 204 -4.85 3.17 17.70
CA PHE A 204 -6.02 2.83 18.55
C PHE A 204 -6.21 3.71 19.79
N ARG A 205 -5.62 4.91 19.81
CA ARG A 205 -5.82 5.90 20.90
C ARG A 205 -7.11 6.69 20.75
N ILE A 206 -7.62 6.80 19.50
CA ILE A 206 -8.89 7.47 19.17
C ILE A 206 -9.78 6.54 18.35
N PRO A 207 -11.11 6.77 18.31
CA PRO A 207 -11.98 6.14 17.31
C PRO A 207 -11.50 6.43 15.90
N GLU A 208 -11.91 5.59 14.92
CA GLU A 208 -11.58 5.80 13.51
C GLU A 208 -12.06 7.19 13.04
N ASP A 209 -11.12 8.02 12.62
CA ASP A 209 -11.36 9.37 12.12
C ASP A 209 -10.99 9.47 10.64
N LEU A 210 -12.02 9.51 9.79
CA LEU A 210 -11.86 9.59 8.33
C LEU A 210 -11.33 10.94 7.86
N SER A 211 -11.34 12.00 8.68
CA SER A 211 -10.72 13.28 8.34
C SER A 211 -9.19 13.22 8.26
N ARG A 212 -8.60 12.17 8.82
CA ARG A 212 -7.15 11.93 8.82
C ARG A 212 -6.61 11.39 7.49
N ILE A 213 -7.49 11.02 6.56
CA ILE A 213 -7.12 10.59 5.20
C ILE A 213 -7.80 11.48 4.16
N VAL A 214 -7.05 11.92 3.15
CA VAL A 214 -7.58 12.73 2.06
C VAL A 214 -7.18 12.12 0.72
N ARG A 215 -8.11 12.15 -0.25
CA ARG A 215 -7.78 11.83 -1.64
C ARG A 215 -7.26 13.09 -2.33
N ALA A 216 -6.14 12.95 -3.03
CA ALA A 216 -5.60 14.03 -3.86
C ALA A 216 -6.31 14.03 -5.20
N ASP A 217 -7.07 15.10 -5.48
CA ASP A 217 -7.82 15.23 -6.73
C ASP A 217 -6.92 15.17 -7.96
N GLY A 218 -7.25 14.29 -8.89
CA GLY A 218 -6.52 14.08 -10.13
C GLY A 218 -5.15 13.38 -9.98
N ALA A 219 -4.76 12.96 -8.78
CA ALA A 219 -3.62 12.09 -8.58
C ALA A 219 -3.99 10.64 -8.87
N TRP A 220 -3.19 9.95 -9.68
CA TRP A 220 -3.40 8.55 -10.00
C TRP A 220 -2.10 7.87 -10.46
N HIS A 221 -2.06 6.56 -10.30
CA HIS A 221 -1.00 5.71 -10.83
C HIS A 221 -1.58 4.50 -11.57
N VAL A 222 -0.74 3.85 -12.37
CA VAL A 222 -1.08 2.61 -13.08
C VAL A 222 -0.29 1.47 -12.50
N PHE A 223 -0.95 0.36 -12.26
CA PHE A 223 -0.32 -0.89 -11.85
C PHE A 223 -0.74 -2.06 -12.75
N GLU A 224 0.11 -3.08 -12.86
CA GLU A 224 -0.16 -4.25 -13.67
C GLU A 224 -1.32 -5.06 -13.07
N ALA A 225 -2.31 -5.34 -13.91
CA ALA A 225 -3.43 -6.17 -13.51
C ALA A 225 -3.07 -7.65 -13.64
N GLU A 226 -3.33 -8.40 -12.59
CA GLU A 226 -3.25 -9.85 -12.64
C GLU A 226 -4.17 -10.43 -13.73
N SER A 227 -3.59 -10.92 -14.80
CA SER A 227 -4.34 -11.42 -15.97
C SER A 227 -4.55 -12.93 -15.95
N LYS A 228 -3.67 -13.69 -15.27
CA LYS A 228 -3.75 -15.14 -15.19
C LYS A 228 -4.62 -15.58 -14.01
N ALA A 229 -5.49 -16.57 -14.20
CA ALA A 229 -6.35 -17.09 -13.14
C ALA A 229 -5.57 -17.58 -11.90
N SER A 230 -4.37 -18.15 -12.12
CA SER A 230 -3.50 -18.61 -11.03
C SER A 230 -2.94 -17.46 -10.17
N THR A 231 -2.54 -16.35 -10.78
CA THR A 231 -2.03 -15.17 -10.07
C THR A 231 -3.17 -14.45 -9.36
N LEU A 232 -4.33 -14.34 -10.01
CA LEU A 232 -5.53 -13.80 -9.39
C LEU A 232 -5.95 -14.61 -8.15
N LEU A 233 -5.92 -15.95 -8.24
CA LEU A 233 -6.22 -16.83 -7.11
C LEU A 233 -5.20 -16.66 -5.97
N ARG A 234 -3.92 -16.50 -6.28
CA ARG A 234 -2.87 -16.22 -5.30
C ARG A 234 -3.10 -14.87 -4.62
N HIS A 235 -3.46 -13.85 -5.37
CA HIS A 235 -3.79 -12.51 -4.87
C HIS A 235 -4.97 -12.56 -3.89
N GLU A 236 -6.11 -13.15 -4.29
CA GLU A 236 -7.30 -13.25 -3.42
C GLU A 236 -7.01 -14.09 -2.16
N ARG A 237 -6.24 -15.17 -2.28
CA ARG A 237 -5.77 -15.95 -1.14
C ARG A 237 -4.96 -15.09 -0.17
N ARG A 238 -4.01 -14.28 -0.69
CA ARG A 238 -3.18 -13.37 0.10
C ARG A 238 -4.03 -12.35 0.84
N ILE A 239 -5.00 -11.76 0.17
CA ILE A 239 -5.95 -10.79 0.77
C ILE A 239 -6.74 -11.45 1.91
N LEU A 240 -7.26 -12.66 1.70
CA LEU A 240 -8.01 -13.38 2.74
C LEU A 240 -7.16 -13.67 3.99
N ILE A 241 -5.96 -14.21 3.79
CA ILE A 241 -5.04 -14.50 4.89
C ILE A 241 -4.66 -13.21 5.60
N GLY A 242 -4.31 -12.16 4.87
CA GLY A 242 -3.97 -10.85 5.42
C GLY A 242 -5.13 -10.22 6.22
N THR A 243 -6.36 -10.38 5.76
CA THR A 243 -7.56 -9.94 6.49
C THR A 243 -7.70 -10.68 7.83
N VAL A 244 -7.52 -12.00 7.83
CA VAL A 244 -7.53 -12.81 9.06
C VAL A 244 -6.45 -12.36 10.03
N ILE A 245 -5.23 -12.16 9.53
CA ILE A 245 -4.10 -11.65 10.31
C ILE A 245 -4.46 -10.31 10.96
N ASN A 246 -4.91 -9.34 10.15
CA ASN A 246 -5.24 -8.01 10.64
C ASN A 246 -6.35 -8.04 11.70
N ILE A 247 -7.42 -8.83 11.52
CA ILE A 247 -8.50 -8.94 12.52
C ILE A 247 -7.96 -9.44 13.86
N ILE A 248 -7.10 -10.46 13.86
CA ILE A 248 -6.51 -11.01 15.08
C ILE A 248 -5.63 -9.95 15.76
N LEU A 249 -4.73 -9.34 14.98
CA LEU A 249 -3.82 -8.33 15.51
C LEU A 249 -4.56 -7.11 16.05
N PHE A 250 -5.59 -6.62 15.35
CA PHE A 250 -6.35 -5.45 15.79
C PHE A 250 -7.02 -5.69 17.14
N ARG A 251 -7.62 -6.88 17.38
CA ARG A 251 -8.21 -7.20 18.66
C ARG A 251 -7.19 -7.10 19.81
N ASP A 252 -6.01 -7.66 19.61
CA ASP A 252 -4.94 -7.66 20.63
C ASP A 252 -4.36 -6.27 20.84
N LEU A 253 -4.14 -5.53 19.74
CA LEU A 253 -3.56 -4.19 19.82
C LEU A 253 -4.56 -3.17 20.39
N GLN A 254 -5.85 -3.30 20.09
CA GLN A 254 -6.91 -2.48 20.71
C GLN A 254 -6.99 -2.71 22.22
N GLN A 255 -6.91 -3.98 22.65
CA GLN A 255 -6.89 -4.30 24.08
C GLN A 255 -5.63 -3.73 24.77
N ALA A 256 -4.47 -3.83 24.12
CA ALA A 256 -3.23 -3.28 24.64
C ALA A 256 -3.29 -1.72 24.73
N ALA A 257 -3.83 -1.07 23.71
CA ALA A 257 -4.04 0.38 23.72
C ALA A 257 -4.99 0.83 24.84
N ALA A 258 -6.09 0.08 25.05
CA ALA A 258 -7.03 0.32 26.14
C ALA A 258 -6.38 0.16 27.53
N ASN A 259 -5.35 -0.67 27.64
CA ASN A 259 -4.54 -0.83 28.86
C ASN A 259 -3.43 0.23 28.97
N GLY A 260 -3.35 1.19 28.04
CA GLY A 260 -2.33 2.26 28.05
C GLY A 260 -0.96 1.88 27.51
N GLU A 261 -0.84 0.71 26.82
CA GLU A 261 0.42 0.30 26.22
C GLU A 261 0.73 1.14 24.96
N ASP A 262 2.03 1.41 24.72
CA ASP A 262 2.48 1.97 23.43
C ASP A 262 2.51 0.87 22.37
N ILE A 263 1.64 1.01 21.38
CA ILE A 263 1.45 0.00 20.33
C ILE A 263 2.68 -0.12 19.42
N ALA A 264 3.31 1.02 19.09
CA ALA A 264 4.49 0.99 18.23
C ALA A 264 5.66 0.30 18.93
N GLU A 265 5.87 0.59 20.22
CA GLU A 265 6.91 -0.03 21.02
C GLU A 265 6.65 -1.53 21.22
N ARG A 266 5.40 -1.91 21.50
CA ARG A 266 4.99 -3.31 21.59
C ARG A 266 5.31 -4.08 20.31
N ILE A 267 5.00 -3.53 19.14
CA ILE A 267 5.30 -4.17 17.84
C ILE A 267 6.81 -4.20 17.60
N ARG A 268 7.53 -3.12 17.91
CA ARG A 268 8.99 -3.05 17.80
C ARG A 268 9.66 -4.17 18.60
N ALA A 269 9.27 -4.33 19.85
CA ALA A 269 9.80 -5.36 20.73
C ALA A 269 9.50 -6.78 20.19
N ARG A 270 8.29 -7.03 19.67
CA ARG A 270 7.92 -8.33 19.09
C ARG A 270 8.70 -8.62 17.80
N ASN A 271 8.85 -7.64 16.91
CA ASN A 271 9.65 -7.77 15.69
C ASN A 271 11.12 -8.13 16.01
N ALA A 272 11.69 -7.48 17.05
CA ALA A 272 13.06 -7.75 17.49
C ALA A 272 13.23 -9.14 18.12
N GLN A 273 12.22 -9.64 18.83
CA GLN A 273 12.26 -10.97 19.45
C GLN A 273 12.18 -12.10 18.41
N SER A 274 11.33 -11.95 17.41
CA SER A 274 11.15 -12.96 16.37
C SER A 274 10.40 -12.40 15.16
N PRO A 275 10.97 -12.45 13.97
CA PRO A 275 10.29 -12.05 12.72
C PRO A 275 9.01 -12.84 12.46
N ASP A 276 8.90 -14.06 12.99
CA ASP A 276 7.76 -14.97 12.76
C ASP A 276 6.64 -14.85 13.78
N TRP A 277 6.69 -13.84 14.67
CA TRP A 277 5.71 -13.74 15.74
C TRP A 277 4.27 -13.64 15.25
N VAL A 278 4.04 -12.94 14.10
CA VAL A 278 2.72 -12.83 13.47
C VAL A 278 2.19 -14.22 13.07
N ALA A 279 3.01 -15.02 12.40
CA ALA A 279 2.63 -16.36 11.97
C ALA A 279 2.29 -17.27 13.15
N ARG A 280 3.03 -17.15 14.26
CA ARG A 280 2.77 -17.92 15.49
C ARG A 280 1.46 -17.52 16.17
N GLU A 281 1.22 -16.22 16.31
CA GLU A 281 -0.01 -15.67 16.90
C GLU A 281 -1.24 -16.13 16.12
N VAL A 282 -1.19 -15.96 14.80
CA VAL A 282 -2.27 -16.33 13.89
C VAL A 282 -2.48 -17.85 13.84
N GLY A 283 -1.37 -18.61 13.85
CA GLY A 283 -1.39 -20.08 13.74
C GLY A 283 -2.22 -20.82 14.81
N VAL A 284 -2.54 -20.15 15.91
CA VAL A 284 -3.40 -20.69 16.98
C VAL A 284 -4.85 -20.19 16.85
N ARG A 285 -5.04 -18.92 16.51
CA ARG A 285 -6.31 -18.19 16.66
C ARG A 285 -7.14 -18.02 15.39
N TRP A 286 -6.59 -18.27 14.20
CA TRP A 286 -7.30 -18.01 12.94
C TRP A 286 -8.66 -18.73 12.84
N ARG A 287 -8.82 -19.90 13.52
CA ARG A 287 -10.07 -20.68 13.49
C ARG A 287 -11.25 -19.95 14.11
N GLU A 288 -10.99 -19.08 15.08
CA GLU A 288 -12.03 -18.32 15.79
C GLU A 288 -12.79 -17.36 14.86
N ILE A 289 -12.11 -16.83 13.86
CA ILE A 289 -12.66 -15.80 12.97
C ILE A 289 -12.87 -16.28 11.53
N TRP A 290 -12.34 -17.46 11.18
CA TRP A 290 -12.36 -17.97 9.81
C TRP A 290 -13.76 -18.06 9.21
N GLY A 291 -14.72 -18.63 9.95
CA GLY A 291 -16.08 -18.80 9.47
C GLY A 291 -16.76 -17.49 9.09
N ALA A 292 -16.62 -16.47 9.93
CA ALA A 292 -17.17 -15.14 9.68
C ALA A 292 -16.49 -14.47 8.47
N THR A 293 -15.15 -14.51 8.41
CA THR A 293 -14.38 -13.91 7.31
C THR A 293 -14.73 -14.54 5.96
N VAL A 294 -14.82 -15.88 5.90
CA VAL A 294 -15.22 -16.59 4.68
C VAL A 294 -16.63 -16.23 4.26
N TRP A 295 -17.59 -16.22 5.21
CA TRP A 295 -18.97 -15.85 4.93
C TRP A 295 -19.08 -14.44 4.35
N GLU A 296 -18.36 -13.49 4.91
CA GLU A 296 -18.33 -12.12 4.40
C GLU A 296 -17.70 -12.04 3.00
N THR A 297 -16.60 -12.70 2.75
CA THR A 297 -15.89 -12.63 1.47
C THR A 297 -16.61 -13.40 0.37
N VAL A 298 -17.03 -14.63 0.62
CA VAL A 298 -17.72 -15.47 -0.37
C VAL A 298 -19.11 -14.93 -0.68
N GLY A 299 -19.81 -14.41 0.33
CA GLY A 299 -21.15 -13.83 0.18
C GLY A 299 -21.19 -12.42 -0.40
N LEU A 300 -20.06 -11.70 -0.42
CA LEU A 300 -19.98 -10.31 -0.85
C LEU A 300 -20.56 -10.06 -2.27
N PRO A 301 -20.24 -10.86 -3.31
CA PRO A 301 -20.79 -10.64 -4.64
C PRO A 301 -22.31 -10.74 -4.70
N LEU A 302 -22.91 -11.65 -3.93
CA LEU A 302 -24.37 -11.80 -3.84
C LEU A 302 -25.03 -10.62 -3.13
N ARG A 303 -24.42 -10.12 -2.04
CA ARG A 303 -24.92 -8.94 -1.33
C ARG A 303 -24.85 -7.68 -2.22
N GLN A 304 -23.73 -7.47 -2.89
CA GLN A 304 -23.55 -6.34 -3.81
C GLN A 304 -24.54 -6.40 -4.99
N TRP A 305 -24.78 -7.61 -5.53
CA TRP A 305 -25.77 -7.79 -6.61
C TRP A 305 -27.18 -7.44 -6.15
N LYS A 306 -27.61 -7.91 -4.95
CA LYS A 306 -28.91 -7.58 -4.37
C LYS A 306 -29.05 -6.07 -4.12
N GLN A 307 -28.06 -5.44 -3.51
CA GLN A 307 -28.08 -4.01 -3.20
C GLN A 307 -28.15 -3.12 -4.46
N ALA A 308 -27.47 -3.54 -5.54
CA ALA A 308 -27.42 -2.80 -6.79
C ALA A 308 -28.66 -3.01 -7.68
N GLY A 309 -29.62 -3.86 -7.31
CA GLY A 309 -30.83 -4.15 -8.12
C GLY A 309 -30.52 -4.64 -9.54
N ARG A 310 -29.40 -5.31 -9.75
CA ARG A 310 -28.92 -5.69 -11.09
C ARG A 310 -29.76 -6.79 -11.72
N PRO A 311 -29.94 -6.75 -13.06
CA PRO A 311 -30.80 -7.72 -13.76
C PRO A 311 -30.26 -9.15 -13.66
N PHE A 312 -31.16 -10.13 -13.66
CA PHE A 312 -30.88 -11.57 -13.51
C PHE A 312 -29.88 -12.10 -14.57
N ARG A 313 -29.85 -11.52 -15.78
CA ARG A 313 -28.87 -11.86 -16.83
C ARG A 313 -27.40 -11.73 -16.42
N LEU A 314 -27.10 -10.95 -15.36
CA LEU A 314 -25.77 -10.79 -14.80
C LEU A 314 -25.46 -11.77 -13.67
N PHE A 315 -26.40 -12.64 -13.31
CA PHE A 315 -26.28 -13.56 -12.18
C PHE A 315 -25.20 -14.63 -12.39
N SER A 316 -24.99 -15.08 -13.65
CA SER A 316 -23.92 -16.04 -13.96
C SER A 316 -22.53 -15.52 -13.60
N GLY A 317 -22.24 -14.23 -13.84
CA GLY A 317 -21.00 -13.59 -13.43
C GLY A 317 -20.84 -13.48 -11.93
N VAL A 318 -21.96 -13.22 -11.20
CA VAL A 318 -21.97 -13.21 -9.74
C VAL A 318 -21.67 -14.58 -9.18
N LEU A 319 -22.30 -15.63 -9.74
CA LEU A 319 -22.08 -17.03 -9.34
C LEU A 319 -20.61 -17.45 -9.58
N ALA A 320 -20.07 -17.14 -10.75
CA ALA A 320 -18.67 -17.41 -11.06
C ALA A 320 -17.72 -16.76 -10.04
N ARG A 321 -18.01 -15.54 -9.61
CA ARG A 321 -17.22 -14.84 -8.59
C ARG A 321 -17.36 -15.45 -7.20
N VAL A 322 -18.55 -15.93 -6.82
CA VAL A 322 -18.77 -16.69 -5.58
C VAL A 322 -17.95 -17.97 -5.56
N VAL A 323 -17.99 -18.74 -6.66
CA VAL A 323 -17.21 -19.99 -6.81
C VAL A 323 -15.71 -19.68 -6.72
N PHE A 324 -15.25 -18.65 -7.42
CA PHE A 324 -13.85 -18.23 -7.36
C PHE A 324 -13.40 -17.84 -5.94
N ASN A 325 -14.21 -17.06 -5.22
CA ASN A 325 -13.93 -16.69 -3.85
C ASN A 325 -13.93 -17.93 -2.91
N ALA A 326 -14.81 -18.90 -3.13
CA ALA A 326 -14.82 -20.16 -2.38
C ALA A 326 -13.53 -20.98 -2.60
N ILE A 327 -13.04 -21.04 -3.84
CA ILE A 327 -11.75 -21.71 -4.16
C ILE A 327 -10.59 -20.98 -3.49
N ALA A 328 -10.57 -19.64 -3.52
CA ALA A 328 -9.57 -18.82 -2.84
C ALA A 328 -9.59 -19.07 -1.33
N ALA A 329 -10.79 -19.11 -0.72
CA ALA A 329 -10.97 -19.42 0.69
C ALA A 329 -10.46 -20.82 1.05
N PHE A 330 -10.78 -21.83 0.26
CA PHE A 330 -10.26 -23.18 0.50
C PHE A 330 -8.72 -23.23 0.39
N SER A 331 -8.15 -22.54 -0.57
CA SER A 331 -6.69 -22.42 -0.71
C SER A 331 -6.06 -21.72 0.50
N ALA A 332 -6.64 -20.61 0.96
CA ALA A 332 -6.20 -19.88 2.16
C ALA A 332 -6.31 -20.74 3.42
N TRP A 333 -7.39 -21.48 3.59
CA TRP A 333 -7.56 -22.42 4.70
C TRP A 333 -6.47 -23.48 4.78
N ARG A 334 -6.09 -24.05 3.63
CA ARG A 334 -4.98 -25.04 3.55
C ARG A 334 -3.65 -24.43 4.02
N GLU A 335 -3.37 -23.19 3.64
CA GLU A 335 -2.14 -22.48 3.99
C GLU A 335 -2.11 -22.11 5.47
N LEU A 336 -3.20 -21.55 6.02
CA LEU A 336 -3.37 -21.28 7.44
C LEU A 336 -3.16 -22.53 8.31
N ARG A 337 -3.64 -23.70 7.86
CA ARG A 337 -3.41 -24.98 8.56
C ARG A 337 -1.94 -25.40 8.56
N ARG A 338 -1.18 -25.07 7.51
CA ARG A 338 0.25 -25.42 7.37
C ARG A 338 1.16 -24.47 8.13
N ARG A 339 0.63 -23.37 8.64
CA ARG A 339 1.39 -22.28 9.30
C ARG A 339 2.56 -21.74 8.45
N ARG A 340 2.47 -21.84 7.14
CA ARG A 340 3.47 -21.32 6.20
C ARG A 340 2.80 -20.20 5.41
N PHE A 341 3.14 -18.96 5.76
CA PHE A 341 2.73 -17.80 4.98
C PHE A 341 3.93 -17.44 4.08
N GLU A 342 3.81 -17.75 2.80
CA GLU A 342 4.82 -17.37 1.81
C GLU A 342 4.37 -16.08 1.12
N TRP A 343 5.33 -15.18 0.99
CA TRP A 343 5.22 -13.90 0.30
C TRP A 343 5.07 -14.08 -1.22
#